data_b48278820521256feca4b5c38d92a571
#
_entry.id   b48278820521256feca4b5c38d92a571
#
_cell.length_a   1.000
_cell.length_b   1.000
_cell.length_c   1.000
_cell.angle_alpha   90.00
_cell.angle_beta   90.00
_cell.angle_gamma   90.00
#
_symmetry.space_group_name_H-M   'P 1'
#
loop_
_entity.id
_entity.type
_entity.pdbx_description
1 polymer ?
#
loop_
_entity_poly.entity_id
_entity_poly.type
_entity_poly.pdbx_seq_one_letter_code
_entity_poly.pdbx_strand_id
1 'polypeptide(L)'
;MKPGNYTTFSVSFYCREAKKNRQGLSPIETSIVMNGRRWIFSLPQKENPEVFKNALKSKRNNAIKEYLEEIRSKIRDCQLFTLQNDTKFDIELVKSFVLHGGIRPITVSELFEEYMSQLKRRIGVNLTYKTYRKFELSRDKFLEMVSPTDPVSSINGTTIRNFLTELERVYEYQTTMGYASKLKSVLLYAVKNKMLSQDPFEGIPIRRWNREVQFLTDSELNRIKELPLANQSLAKIRDIFIFQANCGLSFADMRELKKEDFLYDENGQCYIAKNRVKTEIPFISVILPDGMEILKKYNFQLPLISIEKVNAYLKIIQDLSGINKPLHTHIARHTYATRCLNAGVRIEVVSKLLGHTNIRQT
;
A
#
# COMPACT_ATOMS: atom_id res chain seq x y z
N MET A 1 8.69 -12.52 30.08
CA MET A 1 8.65 -12.25 31.52
C MET A 1 7.30 -12.70 32.03
N LYS A 2 7.25 -13.63 32.98
CA LYS A 2 6.01 -14.04 33.66
C LYS A 2 5.33 -12.81 34.26
N PRO A 3 3.98 -12.71 34.34
CA PRO A 3 3.29 -11.61 34.98
C PRO A 3 3.81 -11.50 36.40
N GLY A 4 4.63 -10.46 36.64
CA GLY A 4 5.39 -10.32 37.88
C GLY A 4 4.48 -9.94 39.01
N ASN A 5 4.63 -10.55 40.15
CA ASN A 5 4.12 -10.07 41.43
C ASN A 5 4.54 -8.61 41.61
N TYR A 6 3.61 -7.67 41.42
CA TYR A 6 3.84 -6.26 41.70
C TYR A 6 4.02 -6.11 43.23
N THR A 7 5.25 -5.97 43.67
CA THR A 7 5.58 -5.90 45.10
C THR A 7 5.17 -4.56 45.75
N THR A 8 5.02 -3.50 44.93
CA THR A 8 4.57 -2.19 45.41
C THR A 8 3.74 -1.49 44.34
N PHE A 9 2.48 -1.18 44.69
CA PHE A 9 1.60 -0.35 43.86
C PHE A 9 0.91 0.65 44.75
N SER A 10 1.11 1.95 44.50
CA SER A 10 0.45 2.99 45.25
C SER A 10 0.03 4.14 44.34
N VAL A 11 -1.15 4.72 44.66
CA VAL A 11 -1.71 5.89 43.97
C VAL A 11 -1.93 6.99 44.98
N SER A 12 -1.33 8.15 44.74
CA SER A 12 -1.45 9.33 45.58
C SER A 12 -1.87 10.54 44.76
N PHE A 13 -2.60 11.47 45.38
CA PHE A 13 -3.07 12.66 44.70
C PHE A 13 -2.54 13.91 45.42
N TYR A 14 -2.21 14.93 44.63
CA TYR A 14 -1.64 16.18 45.09
C TYR A 14 -2.31 17.37 44.40
N CYS A 15 -2.50 18.45 45.13
CA CYS A 15 -2.88 19.75 44.56
C CYS A 15 -1.88 20.77 45.09
N ARG A 16 -0.94 21.22 44.25
CA ARG A 16 0.25 21.99 44.68
C ARG A 16 0.01 23.47 44.65
N GLU A 17 0.32 24.17 45.74
CA GLU A 17 0.28 25.64 45.86
C GLU A 17 1.07 26.33 44.74
N ALA A 18 2.27 25.84 44.42
CA ALA A 18 3.15 26.41 43.41
C ALA A 18 2.59 26.37 41.97
N LYS A 19 1.49 25.64 41.71
CA LYS A 19 0.86 25.51 40.40
C LYS A 19 -0.48 26.27 40.30
N LYS A 20 -0.81 27.11 41.28
CA LYS A 20 -1.99 27.98 41.22
C LYS A 20 -2.00 28.89 40.02
N ASN A 21 -3.11 28.93 39.31
CA ASN A 21 -3.37 29.93 38.28
C ASN A 21 -3.84 31.25 38.89
N ARG A 22 -4.11 32.26 38.06
CA ARG A 22 -4.62 33.57 38.52
C ARG A 22 -5.96 33.52 39.27
N GLN A 23 -6.70 32.41 39.11
CA GLN A 23 -7.99 32.18 39.79
C GLN A 23 -7.83 31.43 41.14
N GLY A 24 -6.58 31.14 41.54
CA GLY A 24 -6.31 30.41 42.78
C GLY A 24 -6.49 28.89 42.67
N LEU A 25 -6.70 28.36 41.44
CA LEU A 25 -6.90 26.93 41.19
C LEU A 25 -5.61 26.29 40.70
N SER A 26 -5.33 25.08 41.15
CA SER A 26 -4.20 24.23 40.72
C SER A 26 -4.71 22.90 40.16
N PRO A 27 -4.09 22.32 39.16
CA PRO A 27 -4.49 20.99 38.69
C PRO A 27 -4.24 19.93 39.74
N ILE A 28 -5.18 19.00 39.87
CA ILE A 28 -4.98 17.81 40.71
C ILE A 28 -4.00 16.90 39.95
N GLU A 29 -2.93 16.50 40.62
CA GLU A 29 -1.93 15.61 40.07
C GLU A 29 -2.07 14.21 40.69
N THR A 30 -1.98 13.21 39.83
CA THR A 30 -1.88 11.79 40.21
C THR A 30 -0.45 11.35 40.21
N SER A 31 0.01 10.73 41.29
CA SER A 31 1.31 10.04 41.35
C SER A 31 1.07 8.56 41.55
N ILE A 32 1.62 7.76 40.64
CA ILE A 32 1.57 6.30 40.66
C ILE A 32 2.98 5.78 40.88
N VAL A 33 3.14 4.94 41.87
CA VAL A 33 4.41 4.22 42.11
C VAL A 33 4.17 2.74 41.87
N MET A 34 5.00 2.12 41.05
CA MET A 34 4.96 0.69 40.77
C MET A 34 6.39 0.15 40.57
N ASN A 35 6.76 -0.84 41.34
CA ASN A 35 8.09 -1.48 41.27
C ASN A 35 9.24 -0.47 41.29
N GLY A 36 9.20 0.53 42.19
CA GLY A 36 10.22 1.56 42.35
C GLY A 36 10.21 2.68 41.31
N ARG A 37 9.38 2.58 40.27
CA ARG A 37 9.19 3.66 39.27
C ARG A 37 8.02 4.55 39.65
N ARG A 38 8.19 5.85 39.49
CA ARG A 38 7.18 6.86 39.78
C ARG A 38 6.77 7.60 38.50
N TRP A 39 5.47 7.69 38.27
CA TRP A 39 4.88 8.50 37.20
C TRP A 39 3.96 9.56 37.80
N ILE A 40 3.98 10.77 37.24
CA ILE A 40 3.13 11.87 37.67
C ILE A 40 2.49 12.48 36.44
N PHE A 41 1.17 12.73 36.49
CA PHE A 41 0.45 13.48 35.47
C PHE A 41 -0.68 14.28 36.08
N SER A 42 -1.11 15.36 35.40
CA SER A 42 -2.21 16.21 35.84
C SER A 42 -3.54 15.66 35.36
N LEU A 43 -4.54 15.70 36.25
CA LEU A 43 -5.93 15.41 35.92
C LEU A 43 -6.59 16.64 35.29
N PRO A 44 -7.70 16.48 34.53
CA PRO A 44 -8.47 17.60 33.98
C PRO A 44 -9.04 18.55 35.02
N GLN A 45 -9.43 18.01 36.18
CA GLN A 45 -10.02 18.79 37.27
C GLN A 45 -8.96 19.65 37.97
N LYS A 46 -9.32 20.91 38.23
CA LYS A 46 -8.53 21.86 39.01
C LYS A 46 -9.28 22.21 40.31
N GLU A 47 -8.54 22.42 41.38
CA GLU A 47 -9.12 22.75 42.68
C GLU A 47 -8.22 23.75 43.44
N ASN A 48 -8.78 24.44 44.41
CA ASN A 48 -7.96 25.22 45.32
C ASN A 48 -7.23 24.28 46.28
N PRO A 49 -5.88 24.40 46.43
CA PRO A 49 -5.09 23.49 47.25
C PRO A 49 -5.52 23.39 48.73
N GLU A 50 -6.02 24.48 49.31
CA GLU A 50 -6.54 24.45 50.69
C GLU A 50 -7.86 23.70 50.76
N VAL A 51 -8.78 23.95 49.84
CA VAL A 51 -10.04 23.20 49.71
C VAL A 51 -9.77 21.72 49.52
N PHE A 52 -8.85 21.38 48.63
CA PHE A 52 -8.42 19.99 48.38
C PHE A 52 -7.86 19.33 49.66
N LYS A 53 -6.97 20.01 50.39
CA LYS A 53 -6.38 19.49 51.63
C LYS A 53 -7.44 19.28 52.70
N ASN A 54 -8.39 20.22 52.84
CA ASN A 54 -9.50 20.12 53.82
C ASN A 54 -10.48 19.01 53.44
N ALA A 55 -10.78 18.85 52.15
CA ALA A 55 -11.62 17.76 51.62
C ALA A 55 -11.05 16.38 51.96
N LEU A 56 -9.74 16.20 51.82
CA LEU A 56 -9.06 14.94 52.15
C LEU A 56 -9.09 14.63 53.66
N LYS A 57 -8.98 15.64 54.54
CA LYS A 57 -9.03 15.49 56.00
C LYS A 57 -10.43 15.25 56.51
N SER A 58 -11.48 15.67 55.86
CA SER A 58 -12.87 15.48 56.25
C SER A 58 -13.18 14.01 56.48
N LYS A 59 -13.91 13.67 57.53
CA LYS A 59 -14.46 12.33 57.75
C LYS A 59 -15.67 12.01 56.87
N ARG A 60 -16.36 13.04 56.36
CA ARG A 60 -17.52 12.91 55.48
C ARG A 60 -17.10 12.73 54.04
N ASN A 61 -17.90 11.99 53.29
CA ASN A 61 -17.73 11.93 51.83
C ASN A 61 -18.00 13.30 51.20
N ASN A 62 -17.31 13.63 50.14
CA ASN A 62 -17.46 14.87 49.40
C ASN A 62 -17.09 14.67 47.94
N ALA A 63 -17.49 15.59 47.07
CA ALA A 63 -17.29 15.49 45.62
C ALA A 63 -15.82 15.26 45.20
N ILE A 64 -14.86 15.85 45.93
CA ILE A 64 -13.44 15.63 45.65
C ILE A 64 -13.03 14.18 45.91
N LYS A 65 -13.47 13.61 47.04
CA LYS A 65 -13.17 12.22 47.38
C LYS A 65 -13.82 11.25 46.37
N GLU A 66 -15.08 11.48 46.01
CA GLU A 66 -15.76 10.68 44.99
C GLU A 66 -15.02 10.70 43.65
N TYR A 67 -14.63 11.88 43.21
CA TYR A 67 -13.82 12.01 42.01
C TYR A 67 -12.48 11.24 42.11
N LEU A 68 -11.76 11.35 43.21
CA LEU A 68 -10.49 10.65 43.40
C LEU A 68 -10.66 9.12 43.46
N GLU A 69 -11.76 8.62 44.05
CA GLU A 69 -12.07 7.19 44.03
C GLU A 69 -12.44 6.69 42.63
N GLU A 70 -13.17 7.48 41.85
CA GLU A 70 -13.39 7.18 40.43
C GLU A 70 -12.05 7.03 39.66
N ILE A 71 -11.12 7.99 39.85
CA ILE A 71 -9.80 7.93 39.24
C ILE A 71 -9.02 6.69 39.71
N ARG A 72 -9.08 6.33 40.98
CA ARG A 72 -8.47 5.12 41.52
C ARG A 72 -9.07 3.84 40.92
N SER A 73 -10.38 3.81 40.69
CA SER A 73 -11.02 2.68 40.01
C SER A 73 -10.51 2.53 38.59
N LYS A 74 -10.48 3.60 37.81
CA LYS A 74 -9.95 3.59 36.43
C LYS A 74 -8.50 3.12 36.37
N ILE A 75 -7.66 3.50 37.35
CA ILE A 75 -6.26 3.03 37.40
C ILE A 75 -6.21 1.52 37.75
N ARG A 76 -7.08 1.02 38.62
CA ARG A 76 -7.23 -0.41 38.91
C ARG A 76 -7.70 -1.19 37.69
N ASP A 77 -8.67 -0.67 36.94
CA ASP A 77 -9.18 -1.29 35.71
C ASP A 77 -8.05 -1.40 34.66
N CYS A 78 -7.20 -0.36 34.55
CA CYS A 78 -6.00 -0.41 33.72
C CYS A 78 -5.03 -1.53 34.18
N GLN A 79 -4.81 -1.68 35.49
CA GLN A 79 -3.95 -2.74 36.03
C GLN A 79 -4.53 -4.12 35.74
N LEU A 80 -5.81 -4.35 35.94
CA LEU A 80 -6.50 -5.61 35.63
C LEU A 80 -6.41 -5.91 34.13
N PHE A 81 -6.64 -4.91 33.29
CA PHE A 81 -6.50 -5.05 31.83
C PHE A 81 -5.09 -5.53 31.44
N THR A 82 -4.03 -4.95 32.03
CA THR A 82 -2.65 -5.35 31.71
C THR A 82 -2.35 -6.77 32.12
N LEU A 83 -2.89 -7.21 33.26
CA LEU A 83 -2.76 -8.60 33.74
C LEU A 83 -3.48 -9.60 32.84
N GLN A 84 -4.72 -9.27 32.42
CA GLN A 84 -5.53 -10.14 31.57
C GLN A 84 -4.99 -10.29 30.14
N ASN A 85 -4.37 -9.23 29.61
CA ASN A 85 -3.91 -9.18 28.20
C ASN A 85 -2.38 -9.32 28.05
N ASP A 86 -1.66 -9.65 29.12
CA ASP A 86 -0.18 -9.74 29.16
C ASP A 86 0.49 -8.50 28.52
N THR A 87 -0.08 -7.33 28.78
CA THR A 87 0.44 -6.06 28.26
C THR A 87 1.23 -5.31 29.31
N LYS A 88 2.17 -4.47 28.87
CA LYS A 88 2.99 -3.68 29.78
C LYS A 88 2.17 -2.54 30.39
N PHE A 89 2.20 -2.43 31.72
CA PHE A 89 1.65 -1.25 32.41
C PHE A 89 2.58 -0.06 32.16
N ASP A 90 2.08 1.00 31.55
CA ASP A 90 2.81 2.24 31.32
C ASP A 90 1.91 3.48 31.51
N ILE A 91 2.53 4.66 31.50
CA ILE A 91 1.84 5.91 31.82
C ILE A 91 0.82 6.31 30.75
N GLU A 92 1.07 6.02 29.49
CA GLU A 92 0.16 6.39 28.40
C GLU A 92 -1.11 5.53 28.46
N LEU A 93 -0.95 4.24 28.77
CA LEU A 93 -2.07 3.35 29.01
C LEU A 93 -2.92 3.83 30.19
N VAL A 94 -2.29 4.18 31.32
CA VAL A 94 -3.00 4.72 32.49
C VAL A 94 -3.73 6.01 32.16
N LYS A 95 -3.11 6.94 31.45
CA LYS A 95 -3.78 8.17 30.98
C LYS A 95 -5.02 7.86 30.14
N SER A 96 -4.92 6.88 29.23
CA SER A 96 -6.05 6.45 28.42
C SER A 96 -7.23 5.96 29.27
N PHE A 97 -6.97 5.13 30.28
CA PHE A 97 -8.01 4.67 31.19
C PHE A 97 -8.61 5.80 32.04
N VAL A 98 -7.78 6.70 32.55
CA VAL A 98 -8.20 7.80 33.42
C VAL A 98 -8.97 8.87 32.64
N LEU A 99 -8.49 9.27 31.47
CA LEU A 99 -9.03 10.38 30.69
C LEU A 99 -10.15 9.97 29.73
N HIS A 100 -10.14 8.72 29.26
CA HIS A 100 -11.04 8.23 28.22
C HIS A 100 -11.87 7.00 28.64
N GLY A 101 -11.71 6.52 29.87
CA GLY A 101 -12.46 5.37 30.41
C GLY A 101 -12.01 4.01 29.90
N GLY A 102 -10.82 3.91 29.32
CA GLY A 102 -10.25 2.68 28.76
C GLY A 102 -9.21 2.98 27.69
N ILE A 103 -8.81 1.97 26.97
CA ILE A 103 -7.97 2.19 25.77
C ILE A 103 -8.85 2.92 24.76
N ARG A 104 -8.45 4.15 24.40
CA ARG A 104 -9.09 4.83 23.28
C ARG A 104 -8.90 3.94 22.03
N PRO A 105 -9.98 3.46 21.43
CA PRO A 105 -9.85 2.65 20.24
C PRO A 105 -9.22 3.50 19.14
N ILE A 106 -8.21 2.92 18.48
CA ILE A 106 -7.60 3.53 17.29
C ILE A 106 -8.70 3.65 16.23
N THR A 107 -8.84 4.82 15.65
CA THR A 107 -9.81 5.07 14.59
C THR A 107 -9.32 4.57 13.24
N VAL A 108 -10.25 4.37 12.31
CA VAL A 108 -9.93 3.96 10.93
C VAL A 108 -9.01 4.99 10.27
N SER A 109 -9.25 6.31 10.48
CA SER A 109 -8.37 7.37 9.96
C SER A 109 -6.95 7.23 10.50
N GLU A 110 -6.79 7.07 11.81
CA GLU A 110 -5.47 6.93 12.45
C GLU A 110 -4.69 5.71 11.91
N LEU A 111 -5.37 4.58 11.70
CA LEU A 111 -4.76 3.39 11.09
C LEU A 111 -4.22 3.72 9.68
N PHE A 112 -5.04 4.35 8.84
CA PHE A 112 -4.60 4.70 7.48
C PHE A 112 -3.49 5.74 7.49
N GLU A 113 -3.56 6.77 8.33
CA GLU A 113 -2.53 7.80 8.45
C GLU A 113 -1.18 7.19 8.83
N GLU A 114 -1.16 6.31 9.83
CA GLU A 114 0.04 5.62 10.27
C GLU A 114 0.63 4.74 9.15
N TYR A 115 -0.20 3.87 8.55
CA TYR A 115 0.25 2.97 7.49
C TYR A 115 0.74 3.74 6.25
N MET A 116 -0.01 4.75 5.81
CA MET A 116 0.33 5.57 4.64
C MET A 116 1.60 6.40 4.88
N SER A 117 1.81 6.89 6.10
CA SER A 117 3.06 7.56 6.48
C SER A 117 4.28 6.64 6.32
N GLN A 118 4.17 5.37 6.74
CA GLN A 118 5.23 4.39 6.55
C GLN A 118 5.48 4.10 5.06
N LEU A 119 4.42 3.95 4.25
CA LEU A 119 4.56 3.75 2.81
C LEU A 119 5.22 4.96 2.13
N LYS A 120 4.86 6.18 2.54
CA LYS A 120 5.40 7.42 1.96
C LYS A 120 6.92 7.52 2.13
N ARG A 121 7.46 7.08 3.28
CA ARG A 121 8.92 7.03 3.53
C ARG A 121 9.66 6.04 2.62
N ARG A 122 8.95 5.08 2.02
CA ARG A 122 9.50 4.04 1.15
C ARG A 122 9.50 4.43 -0.33
N ILE A 123 8.83 5.54 -0.69
CA ILE A 123 8.80 6.03 -2.07
C ILE A 123 10.22 6.43 -2.51
N GLY A 124 10.63 5.91 -3.66
CA GLY A 124 11.99 6.14 -4.20
C GLY A 124 13.05 5.19 -3.65
N VAL A 125 12.76 4.42 -2.56
CA VAL A 125 13.67 3.40 -2.03
C VAL A 125 13.28 2.01 -2.55
N ASN A 126 12.08 1.54 -2.19
CA ASN A 126 11.58 0.21 -2.60
C ASN A 126 10.07 0.23 -2.94
N LEU A 127 9.49 1.41 -3.08
CA LEU A 127 8.10 1.64 -3.45
C LEU A 127 8.03 2.75 -4.50
N THR A 128 7.28 2.52 -5.59
CA THR A 128 7.02 3.59 -6.57
C THR A 128 5.83 4.45 -6.12
N TYR A 129 5.84 5.74 -6.49
CA TYR A 129 4.70 6.64 -6.26
C TYR A 129 3.39 6.08 -6.86
N LYS A 130 3.45 5.44 -8.02
CA LYS A 130 2.29 4.76 -8.64
C LYS A 130 1.72 3.65 -7.76
N THR A 131 2.55 2.93 -7.03
CA THR A 131 2.11 1.90 -6.08
C THR A 131 1.50 2.54 -4.83
N TYR A 132 2.12 3.60 -4.29
CA TYR A 132 1.57 4.38 -3.18
C TYR A 132 0.16 4.93 -3.52
N ARG A 133 -0.01 5.51 -4.71
CA ARG A 133 -1.30 6.03 -5.18
C ARG A 133 -2.42 4.97 -5.22
N LYS A 134 -2.08 3.71 -5.47
CA LYS A 134 -3.07 2.61 -5.39
C LYS A 134 -3.56 2.34 -3.97
N PHE A 135 -2.72 2.56 -2.96
CA PHE A 135 -3.15 2.48 -1.56
C PHE A 135 -4.05 3.67 -1.20
N GLU A 136 -3.71 4.89 -1.65
CA GLU A 136 -4.57 6.06 -1.46
C GLU A 136 -5.96 5.82 -2.05
N LEU A 137 -6.04 5.39 -3.30
CA LEU A 137 -7.32 5.09 -3.95
C LEU A 137 -8.11 4.01 -3.21
N SER A 138 -7.44 2.96 -2.68
CA SER A 138 -8.11 1.93 -1.90
C SER A 138 -8.63 2.47 -0.56
N ARG A 139 -7.86 3.31 0.12
CA ARG A 139 -8.28 4.02 1.33
C ARG A 139 -9.51 4.88 1.05
N ASP A 140 -9.44 5.72 0.04
CA ASP A 140 -10.50 6.67 -0.30
C ASP A 140 -11.81 5.91 -0.56
N LYS A 141 -11.77 4.81 -1.33
CA LYS A 141 -12.93 3.94 -1.56
C LYS A 141 -13.46 3.27 -0.30
N PHE A 142 -12.60 2.89 0.62
CA PHE A 142 -13.04 2.31 1.89
C PHE A 142 -13.70 3.34 2.80
N LEU A 143 -13.15 4.56 2.85
CA LEU A 143 -13.69 5.67 3.64
C LEU A 143 -14.99 6.28 3.07
N GLU A 144 -15.38 5.95 1.83
CA GLU A 144 -16.72 6.26 1.31
C GLU A 144 -17.82 5.44 2.03
N MET A 145 -17.45 4.30 2.66
CA MET A 145 -18.38 3.34 3.27
C MET A 145 -18.24 3.21 4.79
N VAL A 146 -17.08 3.49 5.31
CA VAL A 146 -16.73 3.34 6.74
C VAL A 146 -16.33 4.71 7.27
N SER A 147 -16.93 5.13 8.39
CA SER A 147 -16.60 6.42 8.98
C SER A 147 -15.13 6.48 9.40
N PRO A 148 -14.39 7.56 9.06
CA PRO A 148 -13.02 7.76 9.51
C PRO A 148 -12.84 7.71 11.04
N THR A 149 -13.89 8.03 11.78
CA THR A 149 -13.92 8.07 13.26
C THR A 149 -14.30 6.74 13.90
N ASP A 150 -14.77 5.77 13.10
CA ASP A 150 -15.12 4.45 13.64
C ASP A 150 -13.87 3.77 14.20
N PRO A 151 -14.01 2.99 15.28
CA PRO A 151 -12.91 2.22 15.82
C PRO A 151 -12.47 1.11 14.83
N VAL A 152 -11.17 0.91 14.67
CA VAL A 152 -10.61 -0.15 13.81
C VAL A 152 -11.18 -1.54 14.20
N SER A 153 -11.47 -1.74 15.49
CA SER A 153 -12.06 -2.99 16.00
C SER A 153 -13.48 -3.29 15.48
N SER A 154 -14.18 -2.31 14.90
CA SER A 154 -15.49 -2.53 14.26
C SER A 154 -15.39 -3.20 12.89
N ILE A 155 -14.21 -3.17 12.27
CA ILE A 155 -13.98 -3.78 10.96
C ILE A 155 -13.97 -5.30 11.09
N ASN A 156 -14.89 -5.95 10.41
CA ASN A 156 -15.06 -7.41 10.42
C ASN A 156 -15.32 -7.95 9.01
N GLY A 157 -15.50 -9.27 8.88
CA GLY A 157 -15.75 -9.92 7.60
C GLY A 157 -17.00 -9.42 6.87
N THR A 158 -18.03 -8.96 7.60
CA THR A 158 -19.23 -8.36 6.99
C THR A 158 -18.89 -7.00 6.37
N THR A 159 -18.13 -6.17 7.05
CA THR A 159 -17.62 -4.89 6.52
C THR A 159 -16.88 -5.11 5.21
N ILE A 160 -16.02 -6.14 5.14
CA ILE A 160 -15.26 -6.45 3.93
C ILE A 160 -16.17 -6.94 2.80
N ARG A 161 -17.12 -7.84 3.08
CA ARG A 161 -18.08 -8.32 2.06
C ARG A 161 -18.90 -7.16 1.49
N ASN A 162 -19.41 -6.27 2.32
CA ASN A 162 -20.14 -5.10 1.88
C ASN A 162 -19.27 -4.20 0.98
N PHE A 163 -18.02 -3.94 1.39
CA PHE A 163 -17.07 -3.17 0.59
C PHE A 163 -16.83 -3.79 -0.79
N LEU A 164 -16.64 -5.09 -0.87
CA LEU A 164 -16.46 -5.79 -2.15
C LEU A 164 -17.72 -5.70 -3.02
N THR A 165 -18.89 -5.92 -2.44
CA THR A 165 -20.18 -5.84 -3.15
C THR A 165 -20.42 -4.44 -3.75
N GLU A 166 -20.14 -3.38 -3.00
CA GLU A 166 -20.30 -2.02 -3.51
C GLU A 166 -19.28 -1.69 -4.62
N LEU A 167 -18.05 -2.15 -4.48
CA LEU A 167 -17.06 -1.99 -5.54
C LEU A 167 -17.42 -2.75 -6.83
N GLU A 168 -17.97 -3.97 -6.71
CA GLU A 168 -18.39 -4.80 -7.86
C GLU A 168 -19.56 -4.21 -8.65
N ARG A 169 -20.34 -3.31 -8.04
CA ARG A 169 -21.39 -2.55 -8.76
C ARG A 169 -20.82 -1.52 -9.73
N VAL A 170 -19.62 -1.02 -9.47
CA VAL A 170 -19.02 0.10 -10.21
C VAL A 170 -17.82 -0.34 -11.04
N TYR A 171 -17.06 -1.33 -10.56
CA TYR A 171 -15.79 -1.74 -11.12
C TYR A 171 -15.80 -3.20 -11.55
N GLU A 172 -15.03 -3.49 -12.61
CA GLU A 172 -14.74 -4.87 -12.97
C GLU A 172 -14.06 -5.63 -11.83
N TYR A 173 -14.31 -6.94 -11.74
CA TYR A 173 -13.79 -7.84 -10.73
C TYR A 173 -12.27 -7.66 -10.45
N GLN A 174 -11.44 -7.56 -11.49
CA GLN A 174 -9.98 -7.40 -11.32
C GLN A 174 -9.59 -6.08 -10.64
N THR A 175 -10.34 -5.02 -10.90
CA THR A 175 -10.15 -3.70 -10.26
C THR A 175 -10.57 -3.78 -8.80
N THR A 176 -11.72 -4.39 -8.52
CA THR A 176 -12.20 -4.64 -7.14
C THR A 176 -11.18 -5.45 -6.34
N MET A 177 -10.66 -6.55 -6.90
CA MET A 177 -9.62 -7.35 -6.26
C MET A 177 -8.30 -6.58 -6.07
N GLY A 178 -8.04 -5.60 -6.94
CA GLY A 178 -6.93 -4.66 -6.80
C GLY A 178 -7.06 -3.79 -5.55
N TYR A 179 -8.23 -3.19 -5.32
CA TYR A 179 -8.56 -2.42 -4.10
C TYR A 179 -8.53 -3.31 -2.86
N ALA A 180 -9.20 -4.45 -2.91
CA ALA A 180 -9.24 -5.43 -1.82
C ALA A 180 -7.83 -5.86 -1.36
N SER A 181 -6.93 -6.12 -2.30
CA SER A 181 -5.55 -6.51 -2.00
C SER A 181 -4.78 -5.41 -1.26
N LYS A 182 -5.04 -4.13 -1.54
CA LYS A 182 -4.41 -3.01 -0.85
C LYS A 182 -5.01 -2.82 0.54
N LEU A 183 -6.32 -2.87 0.67
CA LEU A 183 -7.00 -2.84 1.96
C LEU A 183 -6.55 -3.98 2.85
N LYS A 184 -6.48 -5.22 2.34
CA LYS A 184 -5.98 -6.36 3.10
C LYS A 184 -4.59 -6.12 3.67
N SER A 185 -3.69 -5.50 2.91
CA SER A 185 -2.34 -5.18 3.41
C SER A 185 -2.37 -4.22 4.60
N VAL A 186 -3.29 -3.25 4.61
CA VAL A 186 -3.50 -2.31 5.72
C VAL A 186 -4.06 -3.03 6.94
N LEU A 187 -5.08 -3.87 6.75
CA LEU A 187 -5.73 -4.57 7.86
C LEU A 187 -4.83 -5.66 8.46
N LEU A 188 -4.01 -6.34 7.66
CA LEU A 188 -2.98 -7.25 8.18
C LEU A 188 -1.91 -6.50 8.99
N TYR A 189 -1.57 -5.27 8.61
CA TYR A 189 -0.73 -4.41 9.45
C TYR A 189 -1.41 -4.13 10.79
N ALA A 190 -2.72 -3.82 10.79
CA ALA A 190 -3.48 -3.62 12.03
C ALA A 190 -3.49 -4.87 12.92
N VAL A 191 -3.66 -6.07 12.34
CA VAL A 191 -3.58 -7.34 13.07
C VAL A 191 -2.18 -7.54 13.66
N LYS A 192 -1.12 -7.33 12.86
CA LYS A 192 0.27 -7.48 13.31
C LYS A 192 0.61 -6.55 14.48
N ASN A 193 0.02 -5.34 14.49
CA ASN A 193 0.23 -4.36 15.57
C ASN A 193 -0.83 -4.46 16.68
N LYS A 194 -1.61 -5.55 16.73
CA LYS A 194 -2.63 -5.79 17.77
C LYS A 194 -3.75 -4.72 17.84
N MET A 195 -3.97 -3.98 16.75
CA MET A 195 -5.09 -3.06 16.60
C MET A 195 -6.38 -3.80 16.22
N LEU A 196 -6.24 -4.99 15.61
CA LEU A 196 -7.28 -5.96 15.31
C LEU A 196 -6.91 -7.30 15.91
N SER A 197 -7.91 -8.04 16.40
CA SER A 197 -7.71 -9.37 16.99
C SER A 197 -7.54 -10.49 15.93
N GLN A 198 -8.14 -10.32 14.75
CA GLN A 198 -8.14 -11.30 13.67
C GLN A 198 -8.19 -10.63 12.30
N ASP A 199 -7.83 -11.37 11.24
CA ASP A 199 -7.89 -10.89 9.85
C ASP A 199 -9.34 -10.75 9.37
N PRO A 200 -9.85 -9.54 9.08
CA PRO A 200 -11.21 -9.38 8.56
C PRO A 200 -11.43 -10.01 7.17
N PHE A 201 -10.35 -10.34 6.46
CA PHE A 201 -10.39 -11.07 5.19
C PHE A 201 -10.34 -12.61 5.36
N GLU A 202 -10.38 -13.11 6.59
CA GLU A 202 -10.41 -14.55 6.82
C GLU A 202 -11.60 -15.20 6.10
N GLY A 203 -11.35 -16.24 5.33
CA GLY A 203 -12.37 -16.90 4.49
C GLY A 203 -12.83 -16.09 3.26
N ILE A 204 -12.28 -14.89 3.01
CA ILE A 204 -12.59 -14.08 1.84
C ILE A 204 -11.40 -14.12 0.87
N PRO A 205 -11.45 -14.93 -0.20
CA PRO A 205 -10.34 -15.08 -1.11
C PRO A 205 -10.20 -13.88 -2.04
N ILE A 206 -9.00 -13.31 -2.12
CA ILE A 206 -8.64 -12.35 -3.15
C ILE A 206 -8.04 -13.12 -4.32
N ARG A 207 -8.90 -13.51 -5.28
CA ARG A 207 -8.47 -14.25 -6.46
C ARG A 207 -8.26 -13.30 -7.62
N ARG A 208 -7.11 -13.40 -8.27
CA ARG A 208 -6.89 -12.79 -9.57
C ARG A 208 -7.16 -13.86 -10.61
N TRP A 209 -8.06 -13.58 -11.53
CA TRP A 209 -8.23 -14.44 -12.68
C TRP A 209 -7.05 -14.25 -13.61
N ASN A 210 -6.41 -15.34 -13.99
CA ASN A 210 -5.49 -15.33 -15.11
C ASN A 210 -6.35 -15.17 -16.37
N ARG A 211 -6.35 -13.97 -16.96
CA ARG A 211 -6.91 -13.80 -18.30
C ARG A 211 -6.04 -14.60 -19.26
N GLU A 212 -6.65 -15.22 -20.25
CA GLU A 212 -5.93 -15.83 -21.34
C GLU A 212 -4.99 -14.80 -21.97
N VAL A 213 -3.74 -15.18 -22.13
CA VAL A 213 -2.72 -14.27 -22.69
C VAL A 213 -2.97 -14.12 -24.17
N GLN A 214 -3.36 -12.92 -24.59
CA GLN A 214 -3.54 -12.62 -26.01
C GLN A 214 -2.23 -12.22 -26.63
N PHE A 215 -2.01 -12.69 -27.85
CA PHE A 215 -0.87 -12.36 -28.71
C PHE A 215 -1.33 -12.28 -30.18
N LEU A 216 -0.52 -11.67 -31.02
CA LEU A 216 -0.80 -11.58 -32.46
C LEU A 216 -0.13 -12.75 -33.19
N THR A 217 -0.84 -13.29 -34.16
CA THR A 217 -0.26 -14.20 -35.17
C THR A 217 0.66 -13.40 -36.10
N ASP A 218 1.56 -14.10 -36.83
CA ASP A 218 2.41 -13.42 -37.81
C ASP A 218 1.59 -12.75 -38.90
N SER A 219 0.46 -13.34 -39.34
CA SER A 219 -0.49 -12.71 -40.27
C SER A 219 -1.08 -11.42 -39.75
N GLU A 220 -1.51 -11.38 -38.48
CA GLU A 220 -2.05 -10.16 -37.86
C GLU A 220 -0.97 -9.10 -37.69
N LEU A 221 0.26 -9.49 -37.31
CA LEU A 221 1.39 -8.57 -37.18
C LEU A 221 1.77 -7.96 -38.52
N ASN A 222 1.80 -8.77 -39.62
CA ASN A 222 2.07 -8.31 -40.96
C ASN A 222 0.99 -7.34 -41.45
N ARG A 223 -0.29 -7.60 -41.20
CA ARG A 223 -1.37 -6.64 -41.52
C ARG A 223 -1.17 -5.27 -40.84
N ILE A 224 -0.67 -5.24 -39.62
CA ILE A 224 -0.34 -3.98 -38.95
C ILE A 224 0.89 -3.34 -39.63
N LYS A 225 1.95 -4.11 -39.92
CA LYS A 225 3.20 -3.64 -40.54
C LYS A 225 2.90 -2.97 -41.89
N GLU A 226 2.10 -3.60 -42.72
CA GLU A 226 1.78 -3.20 -44.07
C GLU A 226 0.64 -2.18 -44.19
N LEU A 227 -0.03 -1.84 -43.07
CA LEU A 227 -1.17 -0.91 -43.07
C LEU A 227 -0.77 0.44 -43.69
N PRO A 228 -1.44 0.89 -44.75
CA PRO A 228 -1.17 2.20 -45.36
C PRO A 228 -1.69 3.30 -44.44
N LEU A 229 -0.78 4.09 -43.87
CA LEU A 229 -1.12 5.18 -42.93
C LEU A 229 -0.63 6.51 -43.50
N ALA A 230 -1.53 7.34 -43.97
CA ALA A 230 -1.22 8.71 -44.38
C ALA A 230 -0.83 9.61 -43.20
N ASN A 231 -1.40 9.34 -42.01
CA ASN A 231 -1.10 10.10 -40.78
C ASN A 231 0.25 9.65 -40.19
N GLN A 232 1.24 10.56 -40.24
CA GLN A 232 2.59 10.30 -39.72
C GLN A 232 2.60 9.93 -38.22
N SER A 233 1.68 10.45 -37.40
CA SER A 233 1.62 10.11 -35.98
C SER A 233 1.18 8.66 -35.79
N LEU A 234 0.19 8.18 -36.55
CA LEU A 234 -0.21 6.77 -36.54
C LEU A 234 0.91 5.88 -37.08
N ALA A 235 1.60 6.29 -38.16
CA ALA A 235 2.73 5.55 -38.70
C ALA A 235 3.88 5.39 -37.66
N LYS A 236 4.22 6.44 -36.94
CA LYS A 236 5.22 6.36 -35.84
C LYS A 236 4.80 5.39 -34.75
N ILE A 237 3.53 5.35 -34.38
CA ILE A 237 3.03 4.46 -33.33
C ILE A 237 2.96 3.01 -33.80
N ARG A 238 2.56 2.77 -35.07
CA ARG A 238 2.69 1.46 -35.71
C ARG A 238 4.13 0.96 -35.63
N ASP A 239 5.08 1.78 -36.01
CA ASP A 239 6.50 1.41 -36.04
C ASP A 239 7.03 1.10 -34.63
N ILE A 240 6.67 1.89 -33.61
CA ILE A 240 6.99 1.59 -32.20
C ILE A 240 6.42 0.24 -31.79
N PHE A 241 5.17 -0.05 -32.16
CA PHE A 241 4.52 -1.32 -31.84
C PHE A 241 5.20 -2.51 -32.53
N ILE A 242 5.52 -2.38 -33.83
CA ILE A 242 6.26 -3.41 -34.60
C ILE A 242 7.64 -3.64 -33.99
N PHE A 243 8.36 -2.57 -33.64
CA PHE A 243 9.66 -2.71 -32.95
C PHE A 243 9.50 -3.47 -31.64
N GLN A 244 8.51 -3.12 -30.81
CA GLN A 244 8.26 -3.78 -29.54
C GLN A 244 7.89 -5.26 -29.70
N ALA A 245 7.13 -5.63 -30.75
CA ALA A 245 6.79 -7.01 -31.08
C ALA A 245 7.97 -7.81 -31.63
N ASN A 246 9.08 -7.14 -31.98
CA ASN A 246 10.30 -7.74 -32.50
C ASN A 246 11.52 -7.65 -31.55
N CYS A 247 11.32 -7.07 -30.33
CA CYS A 247 12.36 -7.06 -29.30
C CYS A 247 11.83 -7.49 -27.91
N GLY A 248 10.52 -7.58 -27.71
CA GLY A 248 9.91 -8.04 -26.46
C GLY A 248 10.09 -7.12 -25.25
N LEU A 249 10.64 -5.91 -25.42
CA LEU A 249 10.86 -4.97 -24.34
C LEU A 249 9.55 -4.48 -23.73
N SER A 250 9.56 -4.15 -22.44
CA SER A 250 8.46 -3.35 -21.90
C SER A 250 8.52 -1.93 -22.47
N PHE A 251 7.40 -1.24 -22.50
CA PHE A 251 7.37 0.13 -23.00
C PHE A 251 8.30 1.07 -22.21
N ALA A 252 8.43 0.86 -20.90
CA ALA A 252 9.34 1.63 -20.06
C ALA A 252 10.81 1.38 -20.43
N ASP A 253 11.20 0.11 -20.60
CA ASP A 253 12.58 -0.25 -20.98
C ASP A 253 12.93 0.27 -22.39
N MET A 254 11.96 0.21 -23.32
CA MET A 254 12.13 0.72 -24.69
C MET A 254 12.35 2.24 -24.74
N ARG A 255 11.66 3.01 -23.89
CA ARG A 255 11.82 4.47 -23.83
C ARG A 255 13.20 4.93 -23.36
N GLU A 256 13.87 4.12 -22.57
CA GLU A 256 15.20 4.41 -22.02
C GLU A 256 16.33 3.91 -22.92
N LEU A 257 16.01 3.43 -24.14
CA LEU A 257 17.01 2.97 -25.08
C LEU A 257 17.80 4.13 -25.66
N LYS A 258 19.11 3.94 -25.70
CA LYS A 258 20.09 4.82 -26.33
C LYS A 258 20.80 4.06 -27.43
N LYS A 259 21.49 4.78 -28.33
CA LYS A 259 22.22 4.17 -29.44
C LYS A 259 23.31 3.20 -28.97
N GLU A 260 23.92 3.48 -27.82
CA GLU A 260 24.99 2.66 -27.22
C GLU A 260 24.46 1.32 -26.63
N ASP A 261 23.18 1.18 -26.45
CA ASP A 261 22.58 -0.05 -25.91
C ASP A 261 22.45 -1.17 -26.93
N PHE A 262 22.59 -0.85 -28.21
CA PHE A 262 22.51 -1.83 -29.32
C PHE A 262 23.87 -2.46 -29.57
N LEU A 263 23.97 -3.72 -29.18
CA LEU A 263 25.20 -4.54 -29.31
C LEU A 263 25.04 -5.55 -30.43
N TYR A 264 26.16 -6.04 -30.94
CA TYR A 264 26.19 -7.05 -32.00
C TYR A 264 27.04 -8.23 -31.56
N ASP A 265 26.58 -9.43 -31.85
CA ASP A 265 27.36 -10.65 -31.65
C ASP A 265 28.31 -10.90 -32.83
N GLU A 266 29.10 -11.99 -32.76
CA GLU A 266 30.04 -12.40 -33.78
C GLU A 266 29.38 -12.71 -35.14
N ASN A 267 28.09 -13.03 -35.14
CA ASN A 267 27.28 -13.32 -36.32
C ASN A 267 26.56 -12.07 -36.88
N GLY A 268 26.78 -10.91 -36.28
CA GLY A 268 26.10 -9.66 -36.64
C GLY A 268 24.65 -9.54 -36.15
N GLN A 269 24.19 -10.43 -35.25
CA GLN A 269 22.86 -10.33 -34.66
C GLN A 269 22.83 -9.22 -33.63
N CYS A 270 21.89 -8.28 -33.81
CA CYS A 270 21.70 -7.18 -32.86
C CYS A 270 20.95 -7.65 -31.63
N TYR A 271 21.44 -7.24 -30.47
CA TYR A 271 20.79 -7.50 -29.19
C TYR A 271 20.96 -6.31 -28.23
N ILE A 272 20.16 -6.29 -27.16
CA ILE A 272 20.20 -5.31 -26.06
C ILE A 272 20.51 -6.06 -24.77
N ALA A 273 21.50 -5.57 -23.99
CA ALA A 273 21.82 -6.09 -22.67
C ALA A 273 21.74 -4.94 -21.65
N LYS A 274 20.71 -4.96 -20.81
CA LYS A 274 20.43 -3.89 -19.82
C LYS A 274 19.76 -4.46 -18.58
N ASN A 275 19.63 -3.61 -17.56
CA ASN A 275 18.74 -3.87 -16.43
C ASN A 275 17.35 -3.30 -16.72
N ARG A 276 16.31 -4.02 -16.25
CA ARG A 276 14.92 -3.58 -16.30
C ARG A 276 14.74 -2.29 -15.48
N VAL A 277 14.13 -1.28 -16.06
CA VAL A 277 13.81 -0.01 -15.38
C VAL A 277 12.96 -0.21 -14.10
N LYS A 278 12.08 -1.20 -14.10
CA LYS A 278 11.15 -1.43 -12.99
C LYS A 278 11.72 -2.30 -11.87
N THR A 279 12.60 -3.24 -12.17
CA THR A 279 13.00 -4.32 -11.24
C THR A 279 14.51 -4.46 -11.10
N GLU A 280 15.28 -3.68 -11.85
CA GLU A 280 16.77 -3.72 -11.94
C GLU A 280 17.36 -5.09 -12.32
N ILE A 281 16.50 -6.02 -12.78
CA ILE A 281 16.92 -7.35 -13.19
C ILE A 281 17.60 -7.27 -14.57
N PRO A 282 18.77 -7.87 -14.73
CA PRO A 282 19.42 -7.93 -16.04
C PRO A 282 18.60 -8.75 -17.03
N PHE A 283 18.53 -8.28 -18.26
CA PHE A 283 17.93 -8.99 -19.38
C PHE A 283 18.79 -8.83 -20.63
N ILE A 284 18.62 -9.78 -21.54
CA ILE A 284 19.18 -9.71 -22.89
C ILE A 284 18.00 -9.87 -23.84
N SER A 285 17.83 -8.96 -24.79
CA SER A 285 16.77 -9.07 -25.80
C SER A 285 17.37 -9.07 -27.18
N VAL A 286 17.06 -10.09 -27.97
CA VAL A 286 17.46 -10.21 -29.39
C VAL A 286 16.45 -9.42 -30.23
N ILE A 287 16.95 -8.63 -31.17
CA ILE A 287 16.13 -7.85 -32.09
C ILE A 287 15.94 -8.66 -33.39
N LEU A 288 14.67 -8.95 -33.67
CA LEU A 288 14.29 -9.66 -34.89
C LEU A 288 14.36 -8.74 -36.12
N PRO A 289 14.39 -9.30 -37.36
CA PRO A 289 14.65 -8.54 -38.61
C PRO A 289 13.77 -7.30 -38.80
N ASP A 290 12.45 -7.41 -38.62
CA ASP A 290 11.55 -6.26 -38.75
C ASP A 290 11.85 -5.16 -37.71
N GLY A 291 12.30 -5.53 -36.51
CA GLY A 291 12.74 -4.57 -35.49
C GLY A 291 13.98 -3.81 -35.93
N MET A 292 14.91 -4.47 -36.63
CA MET A 292 16.09 -3.84 -37.21
C MET A 292 15.74 -2.86 -38.33
N GLU A 293 14.75 -3.16 -39.16
CA GLU A 293 14.26 -2.22 -40.18
C GLU A 293 13.75 -0.93 -39.55
N ILE A 294 12.97 -1.05 -38.48
CA ILE A 294 12.47 0.12 -37.74
C ILE A 294 13.62 0.91 -37.11
N LEU A 295 14.61 0.25 -36.49
CA LEU A 295 15.76 0.94 -35.90
C LEU A 295 16.55 1.73 -36.96
N LYS A 296 16.81 1.12 -38.10
CA LYS A 296 17.49 1.79 -39.21
C LYS A 296 16.71 2.99 -39.71
N LYS A 297 15.37 2.86 -39.85
CA LYS A 297 14.47 3.95 -40.26
C LYS A 297 14.58 5.17 -39.32
N TYR A 298 14.73 4.95 -38.01
CA TYR A 298 14.83 6.00 -36.99
C TYR A 298 16.27 6.28 -36.54
N ASN A 299 17.28 5.82 -37.30
CA ASN A 299 18.69 6.02 -36.96
C ASN A 299 19.02 5.63 -35.52
N PHE A 300 18.45 4.50 -35.03
CA PHE A 300 18.57 3.98 -33.66
C PHE A 300 18.03 4.91 -32.55
N GLN A 301 17.17 5.85 -32.91
CA GLN A 301 16.51 6.77 -31.97
C GLN A 301 14.98 6.71 -32.16
N LEU A 302 14.32 5.86 -31.39
CA LEU A 302 12.88 5.71 -31.50
C LEU A 302 12.12 6.98 -31.05
N PRO A 303 10.94 7.28 -31.65
CA PRO A 303 10.15 8.42 -31.26
C PRO A 303 9.69 8.33 -29.78
N LEU A 304 9.91 9.38 -29.00
CA LEU A 304 9.48 9.46 -27.60
C LEU A 304 8.02 9.92 -27.54
N ILE A 305 7.10 9.00 -27.29
CA ILE A 305 5.66 9.25 -27.17
C ILE A 305 5.17 8.70 -25.81
N SER A 306 4.18 9.33 -25.19
CA SER A 306 3.64 8.81 -23.92
C SER A 306 2.86 7.50 -24.13
N ILE A 307 2.83 6.63 -23.12
CA ILE A 307 2.15 5.33 -23.21
C ILE A 307 0.65 5.49 -23.43
N GLU A 308 0.06 6.54 -22.85
CA GLU A 308 -1.36 6.87 -22.99
C GLU A 308 -1.70 7.18 -24.45
N LYS A 309 -0.89 8.01 -25.10
CA LYS A 309 -1.03 8.35 -26.51
C LYS A 309 -0.78 7.15 -27.41
N VAL A 310 0.23 6.34 -27.11
CA VAL A 310 0.50 5.11 -27.87
C VAL A 310 -0.69 4.16 -27.80
N ASN A 311 -1.19 3.87 -26.60
CA ASN A 311 -2.35 2.96 -26.45
C ASN A 311 -3.64 3.53 -27.05
N ALA A 312 -3.85 4.84 -26.99
CA ALA A 312 -5.02 5.48 -27.63
C ALA A 312 -4.98 5.31 -29.16
N TYR A 313 -3.82 5.53 -29.78
CA TYR A 313 -3.67 5.39 -31.23
C TYR A 313 -3.58 3.93 -31.70
N LEU A 314 -3.12 3.00 -30.86
CA LEU A 314 -3.18 1.58 -31.16
C LEU A 314 -4.62 1.06 -31.31
N LYS A 315 -5.61 1.66 -30.65
CA LYS A 315 -7.03 1.34 -30.89
C LYS A 315 -7.46 1.72 -32.30
N ILE A 316 -7.02 2.89 -32.78
CA ILE A 316 -7.30 3.32 -34.17
C ILE A 316 -6.63 2.37 -35.18
N ILE A 317 -5.38 1.97 -34.94
CA ILE A 317 -4.66 1.00 -35.78
C ILE A 317 -5.36 -0.36 -35.76
N GLN A 318 -5.87 -0.77 -34.58
CA GLN A 318 -6.68 -1.99 -34.43
C GLN A 318 -7.88 -1.98 -35.37
N ASP A 319 -8.67 -0.90 -35.32
CA ASP A 319 -9.87 -0.76 -36.12
C ASP A 319 -9.52 -0.76 -37.63
N LEU A 320 -8.50 0.01 -38.04
CA LEU A 320 -8.06 0.08 -39.42
C LEU A 320 -7.48 -1.23 -39.96
N SER A 321 -6.85 -2.04 -39.10
CA SER A 321 -6.27 -3.33 -39.47
C SER A 321 -7.26 -4.49 -39.40
N GLY A 322 -8.49 -4.27 -38.91
CA GLY A 322 -9.51 -5.31 -38.76
C GLY A 322 -9.11 -6.43 -37.78
N ILE A 323 -8.34 -6.09 -36.72
CA ILE A 323 -7.91 -7.03 -35.69
C ILE A 323 -8.90 -6.99 -34.53
N ASN A 324 -9.47 -8.15 -34.17
CA ASN A 324 -10.45 -8.27 -33.07
C ASN A 324 -9.79 -8.35 -31.68
N LYS A 325 -8.46 -8.43 -31.59
CA LYS A 325 -7.72 -8.45 -30.32
C LYS A 325 -7.41 -7.03 -29.88
N PRO A 326 -7.52 -6.68 -28.57
CA PRO A 326 -7.24 -5.35 -28.07
C PRO A 326 -5.76 -5.00 -28.23
N LEU A 327 -5.41 -4.07 -29.11
CA LEU A 327 -4.03 -3.63 -29.29
C LEU A 327 -3.61 -2.68 -28.18
N HIS A 328 -2.55 -3.04 -27.51
CA HIS A 328 -1.85 -2.22 -26.51
C HIS A 328 -0.39 -2.63 -26.44
N THR A 329 0.48 -1.80 -25.89
CA THR A 329 1.94 -2.06 -25.86
C THR A 329 2.30 -3.42 -25.24
N HIS A 330 1.51 -3.96 -24.32
CA HIS A 330 1.84 -5.22 -23.67
C HIS A 330 1.59 -6.45 -24.55
N ILE A 331 0.59 -6.38 -25.48
CA ILE A 331 0.36 -7.48 -26.42
C ILE A 331 1.54 -7.65 -27.41
N ALA A 332 2.23 -6.57 -27.75
CA ALA A 332 3.45 -6.65 -28.57
C ALA A 332 4.53 -7.53 -27.89
N ARG A 333 4.72 -7.35 -26.59
CA ARG A 333 5.65 -8.16 -25.81
C ARG A 333 5.21 -9.63 -25.70
N HIS A 334 3.92 -9.89 -25.53
CA HIS A 334 3.37 -11.25 -25.56
C HIS A 334 3.58 -11.91 -26.93
N THR A 335 3.38 -11.14 -28.01
CA THR A 335 3.63 -11.60 -29.38
C THR A 335 5.09 -12.03 -29.58
N TYR A 336 6.06 -11.22 -29.12
CA TYR A 336 7.48 -11.60 -29.15
C TYR A 336 7.74 -12.91 -28.40
N ALA A 337 7.22 -13.03 -27.16
CA ALA A 337 7.38 -14.23 -26.37
C ALA A 337 6.86 -15.49 -27.08
N THR A 338 5.64 -15.40 -27.61
CA THR A 338 5.00 -16.52 -28.33
C THR A 338 5.74 -16.86 -29.62
N ARG A 339 6.21 -15.86 -30.38
CA ARG A 339 7.04 -16.10 -31.58
C ARG A 339 8.33 -16.83 -31.24
N CYS A 340 9.02 -16.46 -30.17
CA CYS A 340 10.20 -17.17 -29.69
C CYS A 340 9.89 -18.63 -29.31
N LEU A 341 8.79 -18.86 -28.59
CA LEU A 341 8.36 -20.22 -28.20
C LEU A 341 8.00 -21.05 -29.42
N ASN A 342 7.27 -20.51 -30.40
CA ASN A 342 6.91 -21.19 -31.66
C ASN A 342 8.15 -21.49 -32.53
N ALA A 343 9.20 -20.67 -32.41
CA ALA A 343 10.49 -20.95 -33.05
C ALA A 343 11.35 -22.00 -32.30
N GLY A 344 10.82 -22.64 -31.26
CA GLY A 344 11.50 -23.70 -30.50
C GLY A 344 12.44 -23.19 -29.41
N VAL A 345 12.42 -21.88 -29.08
CA VAL A 345 13.22 -21.35 -27.97
C VAL A 345 12.61 -21.83 -26.64
N ARG A 346 13.45 -22.42 -25.79
CA ARG A 346 13.00 -22.94 -24.49
C ARG A 346 12.44 -21.82 -23.61
N ILE A 347 11.38 -22.12 -22.84
CA ILE A 347 10.68 -21.13 -22.02
C ILE A 347 11.59 -20.44 -20.97
N GLU A 348 12.60 -21.15 -20.46
CA GLU A 348 13.60 -20.59 -19.53
C GLU A 348 14.42 -19.48 -20.21
N VAL A 349 14.76 -19.67 -21.48
CA VAL A 349 15.49 -18.69 -22.28
C VAL A 349 14.58 -17.50 -22.57
N VAL A 350 13.34 -17.73 -23.01
CA VAL A 350 12.35 -16.66 -23.25
C VAL A 350 12.11 -15.85 -21.98
N SER A 351 12.02 -16.50 -20.81
CA SER A 351 11.89 -15.84 -19.52
C SER A 351 13.05 -14.88 -19.23
N LYS A 352 14.30 -15.31 -19.54
CA LYS A 352 15.48 -14.45 -19.41
C LYS A 352 15.51 -13.32 -20.43
N LEU A 353 15.16 -13.59 -21.71
CA LEU A 353 15.04 -12.56 -22.75
C LEU A 353 14.06 -11.46 -22.36
N LEU A 354 12.99 -11.82 -21.66
CA LEU A 354 11.99 -10.88 -21.17
C LEU A 354 12.37 -10.24 -19.81
N GLY A 355 13.41 -10.71 -19.13
CA GLY A 355 13.77 -10.24 -17.78
C GLY A 355 12.69 -10.52 -16.75
N HIS A 356 12.09 -11.71 -16.77
CA HIS A 356 11.12 -12.14 -15.76
C HIS A 356 11.85 -12.67 -14.52
N THR A 357 11.36 -12.33 -13.33
CA THR A 357 11.88 -12.85 -12.06
C THR A 357 11.48 -14.29 -11.81
N ASN A 358 10.38 -14.73 -12.41
CA ASN A 358 9.83 -16.07 -12.24
C ASN A 358 9.28 -16.54 -13.58
N ILE A 359 9.63 -17.76 -13.96
CA ILE A 359 9.18 -18.41 -15.20
C ILE A 359 7.65 -18.46 -15.35
N ARG A 360 6.91 -18.47 -14.23
CA ARG A 360 5.44 -18.41 -14.25
C ARG A 360 4.87 -17.13 -14.86
N GLN A 361 5.71 -16.11 -15.08
CA GLN A 361 5.32 -14.86 -15.75
C GLN A 361 5.43 -14.94 -17.25
N THR A 362 6.13 -15.97 -17.77
CA THR A 362 6.31 -16.27 -19.17
C THR A 362 5.23 -17.19 -19.68
#